data_69d32ed578af143074820ce87c25c55d
#
_entry.id   69d32ed578af143074820ce87c25c55d
#
_cell.length_a   1.000
_cell.length_b   1.000
_cell.length_c   1.000
_cell.angle_alpha   90.00
_cell.angle_beta   90.00
_cell.angle_gamma   90.00
#
_symmetry.space_group_name_H-M   'P 1'
#
loop_
_entity.id
_entity.type
_entity.pdbx_description
1 polymer ?
#
loop_
_entity_poly.entity_id
_entity_poly.type
_entity_poly.pdbx_seq_one_letter_code
_entity_poly.pdbx_strand_id
1 'polypeptide(L)'
;FSGLPCGAGGSVVGEVVFNTGMTGYQEVMTDPSYSGQLVTFTYPELGNTGVNPDDQEADQPHAQGLIARQLSPVASNWRSRQSLQDWLVAHGVVGIQGIDTRALVRHLRETGAMNGVISSDGRSPAELLEVVRSAPSMEGLNLADTVSTSTSYAWSAPCAVDFDRRLQSGRPQSPYRVIAIDFGIKRAILDRLVSHGCDVTVMPASTDLQSVLDCKPE
;
A
#
# COMPACT_ATOMS: atom_id res chain seq x y z
N PHE A 1 -14.47 -11.55 -15.13
CA PHE A 1 -13.25 -12.35 -15.15
C PHE A 1 -13.36 -13.52 -14.18
N SER A 2 -12.83 -14.67 -14.55
CA SER A 2 -12.68 -15.85 -13.68
C SER A 2 -11.21 -16.19 -13.57
N GLY A 3 -10.77 -16.57 -12.36
CA GLY A 3 -9.38 -16.89 -12.08
C GLY A 3 -9.25 -17.86 -10.90
N LEU A 4 -8.06 -17.99 -10.40
CA LEU A 4 -7.74 -18.79 -9.23
C LEU A 4 -7.61 -17.89 -8.01
N PRO A 5 -8.09 -18.31 -6.82
CA PRO A 5 -7.88 -17.54 -5.60
C PRO A 5 -6.38 -17.49 -5.25
N CYS A 6 -5.96 -16.39 -4.70
CA CYS A 6 -4.66 -16.24 -4.04
C CYS A 6 -4.85 -15.38 -2.78
N GLY A 7 -3.90 -15.49 -1.84
CA GLY A 7 -4.06 -14.87 -0.52
C GLY A 7 -5.11 -15.55 0.34
N ALA A 8 -5.84 -14.74 1.12
CA ALA A 8 -6.89 -15.21 2.01
C ALA A 8 -8.17 -15.56 1.26
N GLY A 9 -8.97 -16.46 1.81
CA GLY A 9 -10.32 -16.76 1.30
C GLY A 9 -11.33 -15.69 1.71
N GLY A 10 -12.42 -15.58 0.92
CA GLY A 10 -13.51 -14.66 1.22
C GLY A 10 -13.87 -13.75 0.06
N SER A 11 -14.50 -12.63 0.39
CA SER A 11 -14.90 -11.61 -0.57
C SER A 11 -14.51 -10.22 -0.09
N VAL A 12 -14.07 -9.38 -1.03
CA VAL A 12 -13.70 -8.00 -0.76
C VAL A 12 -14.16 -7.09 -1.90
N VAL A 13 -14.67 -5.91 -1.55
CA VAL A 13 -15.11 -4.88 -2.49
C VAL A 13 -14.16 -3.70 -2.41
N GLY A 14 -13.90 -3.06 -3.53
CA GLY A 14 -13.10 -1.84 -3.57
C GLY A 14 -13.07 -1.23 -4.97
N GLU A 15 -12.51 -0.05 -5.08
CA GLU A 15 -12.28 0.56 -6.38
C GLU A 15 -11.12 -0.16 -7.10
N VAL A 16 -11.38 -0.62 -8.31
CA VAL A 16 -10.36 -1.32 -9.11
C VAL A 16 -9.45 -0.31 -9.78
N VAL A 17 -8.19 -0.37 -9.40
CA VAL A 17 -7.11 0.45 -9.97
C VAL A 17 -5.98 -0.43 -10.52
N PHE A 18 -4.99 0.16 -11.19
CA PHE A 18 -3.85 -0.61 -11.67
C PHE A 18 -2.52 0.08 -11.37
N ASN A 19 -1.50 -0.76 -11.19
CA ASN A 19 -0.12 -0.33 -11.00
C ASN A 19 0.75 -0.97 -12.08
N THR A 20 1.62 -0.16 -12.73
CA THR A 20 2.49 -0.59 -13.83
C THR A 20 3.94 -0.86 -13.40
N GLY A 21 4.24 -0.77 -12.12
CA GLY A 21 5.56 -1.07 -11.58
C GLY A 21 5.94 -2.54 -11.82
N MET A 22 7.20 -2.77 -12.16
CA MET A 22 7.75 -4.12 -12.34
C MET A 22 8.20 -4.74 -11.01
N THR A 23 8.39 -3.92 -9.99
CA THR A 23 8.81 -4.26 -8.62
C THR A 23 8.03 -3.39 -7.64
N GLY A 24 8.22 -3.59 -6.34
CA GLY A 24 7.61 -2.73 -5.33
C GLY A 24 6.16 -3.09 -5.03
N TYR A 25 5.77 -4.32 -5.26
CA TYR A 25 4.39 -4.76 -4.98
C TYR A 25 4.07 -4.77 -3.48
N GLN A 26 5.04 -5.03 -2.61
CA GLN A 26 4.85 -4.99 -1.16
C GLN A 26 4.64 -3.55 -0.69
N GLU A 27 5.45 -2.63 -1.18
CA GLU A 27 5.31 -1.19 -0.96
C GLU A 27 3.92 -0.71 -1.40
N VAL A 28 3.46 -1.11 -2.59
CA VAL A 28 2.13 -0.77 -3.10
C VAL A 28 1.01 -1.32 -2.22
N MET A 29 1.11 -2.58 -1.79
CA MET A 29 0.09 -3.22 -0.95
C MET A 29 0.01 -2.60 0.45
N THR A 30 1.12 -2.08 0.97
CA THR A 30 1.20 -1.45 2.30
C THR A 30 1.10 0.09 2.26
N ASP A 31 1.08 0.70 1.08
CA ASP A 31 0.92 2.14 0.91
C ASP A 31 -0.50 2.59 1.29
N PRO A 32 -0.66 3.48 2.29
CA PRO A 32 -1.96 4.00 2.68
C PRO A 32 -2.75 4.67 1.55
N SER A 33 -2.08 5.12 0.49
CA SER A 33 -2.72 5.71 -0.70
C SER A 33 -3.64 4.73 -1.45
N TYR A 34 -3.47 3.42 -1.25
CA TYR A 34 -4.33 2.39 -1.85
C TYR A 34 -5.46 1.91 -0.93
N SER A 35 -5.73 2.63 0.16
CA SER A 35 -6.85 2.32 1.05
C SER A 35 -8.19 2.31 0.29
N GLY A 36 -8.96 1.24 0.46
CA GLY A 36 -10.23 1.04 -0.26
C GLY A 36 -10.11 0.52 -1.69
N GLN A 37 -8.90 0.25 -2.20
CA GLN A 37 -8.67 -0.12 -3.60
C GLN A 37 -8.30 -1.60 -3.79
N LEU A 38 -8.76 -2.18 -4.91
CA LEU A 38 -8.33 -3.47 -5.45
C LEU A 38 -7.25 -3.20 -6.50
N VAL A 39 -6.01 -3.56 -6.19
CA VAL A 39 -4.87 -3.20 -7.04
C VAL A 39 -4.60 -4.28 -8.08
N THR A 40 -4.71 -3.90 -9.37
CA THR A 40 -4.33 -4.74 -10.51
C THR A 40 -2.88 -4.50 -10.86
N PHE A 41 -2.04 -5.52 -10.71
CA PHE A 41 -0.65 -5.45 -11.13
C PHE A 41 -0.50 -5.88 -12.60
N THR A 42 0.14 -5.02 -13.40
CA THR A 42 0.37 -5.32 -14.82
C THR A 42 1.57 -6.23 -15.06
N TYR A 43 2.49 -6.32 -14.10
CA TYR A 43 3.63 -7.23 -14.17
C TYR A 43 3.16 -8.68 -14.07
N PRO A 44 3.56 -9.57 -15.01
CA PRO A 44 2.95 -10.89 -15.14
C PRO A 44 3.34 -11.91 -14.04
N GLU A 45 4.51 -11.77 -13.43
CA GLU A 45 5.05 -12.68 -12.42
C GLU A 45 5.24 -11.94 -11.08
N LEU A 46 4.17 -11.80 -10.32
CA LEU A 46 4.19 -11.06 -9.06
C LEU A 46 4.71 -11.93 -7.91
N GLY A 47 5.48 -11.36 -6.99
CA GLY A 47 6.01 -12.09 -5.82
C GLY A 47 7.38 -12.74 -6.03
N ASN A 48 8.00 -12.57 -7.18
CA ASN A 48 9.29 -13.16 -7.54
C ASN A 48 10.45 -12.74 -6.63
N THR A 49 10.37 -11.60 -5.97
CA THR A 49 11.37 -11.13 -4.98
C THR A 49 11.01 -11.49 -3.55
N GLY A 50 9.84 -12.11 -3.31
CA GLY A 50 9.33 -12.36 -1.97
C GLY A 50 8.92 -11.09 -1.24
N VAL A 51 8.75 -11.18 0.07
CA VAL A 51 8.45 -10.06 0.96
C VAL A 51 9.44 -10.03 2.12
N ASN A 52 9.64 -8.84 2.67
CA ASN A 52 10.56 -8.60 3.78
C ASN A 52 10.10 -7.37 4.61
N PRO A 53 10.56 -7.20 5.86
CA PRO A 53 10.12 -6.10 6.72
C PRO A 53 10.58 -4.71 6.28
N ASP A 54 11.63 -4.61 5.45
CA ASP A 54 12.21 -3.32 5.05
C ASP A 54 11.43 -2.64 3.91
N ASP A 55 10.66 -3.43 3.13
CA ASP A 55 9.91 -2.95 1.96
C ASP A 55 8.44 -2.63 2.31
N GLN A 56 8.14 -2.38 3.59
CA GLN A 56 6.80 -2.00 4.05
C GLN A 56 6.68 -0.50 4.21
N GLU A 57 5.62 0.09 3.63
CA GLU A 57 5.29 1.51 3.80
C GLU A 57 4.39 1.77 5.02
N ALA A 58 3.78 0.73 5.59
CA ALA A 58 3.00 0.76 6.82
C ALA A 58 3.06 -0.61 7.53
N ASP A 59 2.56 -0.71 8.78
CA ASP A 59 2.59 -1.95 9.57
C ASP A 59 1.70 -3.06 9.01
N GLN A 60 0.73 -2.71 8.19
CA GLN A 60 -0.23 -3.65 7.59
C GLN A 60 -0.57 -3.24 6.14
N PRO A 61 -1.13 -4.15 5.33
CA PRO A 61 -1.68 -3.80 4.04
C PRO A 61 -2.81 -2.78 4.15
N HIS A 62 -2.82 -1.80 3.25
CA HIS A 62 -3.90 -0.84 3.08
C HIS A 62 -4.72 -1.11 1.82
N ALA A 63 -4.11 -1.70 0.79
CA ALA A 63 -4.86 -2.18 -0.37
C ALA A 63 -5.86 -3.27 0.06
N GLN A 64 -7.11 -3.15 -0.41
CA GLN A 64 -8.20 -4.06 -0.05
C GLN A 64 -8.04 -5.46 -0.66
N GLY A 65 -7.42 -5.54 -1.83
CA GLY A 65 -7.19 -6.81 -2.50
C GLY A 65 -6.22 -6.72 -3.65
N LEU A 66 -5.81 -7.89 -4.13
CA LEU A 66 -4.77 -8.04 -5.15
C LEU A 66 -5.31 -8.76 -6.38
N ILE A 67 -5.03 -8.20 -7.56
CA ILE A 67 -5.37 -8.77 -8.87
C ILE A 67 -4.08 -8.94 -9.67
N ALA A 68 -3.76 -10.18 -10.07
CA ALA A 68 -2.53 -10.49 -10.77
C ALA A 68 -2.74 -11.43 -11.95
N ARG A 69 -1.82 -11.40 -12.90
CA ARG A 69 -1.73 -12.42 -13.95
C ARG A 69 -1.33 -13.77 -13.33
N GLN A 70 -0.27 -13.76 -12.53
CA GLN A 70 0.24 -14.95 -11.86
C GLN A 70 1.09 -14.54 -10.64
N LEU A 71 0.96 -15.30 -9.55
CA LEU A 71 1.93 -15.23 -8.48
C LEU A 71 3.09 -16.16 -8.77
N SER A 72 4.31 -15.68 -8.60
CA SER A 72 5.51 -16.49 -8.75
C SER A 72 5.53 -17.61 -7.69
N PRO A 73 5.70 -18.86 -8.10
CA PRO A 73 5.78 -19.99 -7.16
C PRO A 73 7.10 -19.98 -6.37
N VAL A 74 8.07 -19.19 -6.81
CA VAL A 74 9.41 -19.14 -6.20
C VAL A 74 9.78 -17.68 -5.93
N ALA A 75 10.10 -17.38 -4.67
CA ALA A 75 10.73 -16.14 -4.29
C ALA A 75 12.26 -16.30 -4.37
N SER A 76 12.89 -15.58 -5.30
CA SER A 76 14.33 -15.69 -5.57
C SER A 76 15.05 -14.36 -5.32
N ASN A 77 15.17 -13.98 -4.06
CA ASN A 77 15.88 -12.78 -3.64
C ASN A 77 16.50 -13.00 -2.26
N TRP A 78 17.73 -12.52 -2.07
CA TRP A 78 18.45 -12.67 -0.80
C TRP A 78 17.77 -11.97 0.38
N ARG A 79 16.96 -10.94 0.14
CA ARG A 79 16.17 -10.23 1.15
C ARG A 79 14.85 -10.92 1.49
N SER A 80 14.40 -11.88 0.68
CA SER A 80 13.13 -12.58 0.90
C SER A 80 13.10 -13.26 2.27
N ARG A 81 12.02 -13.08 3.00
CA ARG A 81 11.72 -13.76 4.28
C ARG A 81 10.58 -14.76 4.14
N GLN A 82 9.65 -14.48 3.23
CA GLN A 82 8.52 -15.36 2.94
C GLN A 82 7.99 -15.10 1.51
N SER A 83 7.12 -16.00 1.03
CA SER A 83 6.45 -15.81 -0.25
C SER A 83 5.38 -14.71 -0.16
N LEU A 84 5.04 -14.08 -1.30
CA LEU A 84 3.93 -13.15 -1.35
C LEU A 84 2.59 -13.85 -1.00
N GLN A 85 2.40 -15.10 -1.44
CA GLN A 85 1.19 -15.89 -1.13
C GLN A 85 1.00 -16.03 0.39
N ASP A 86 2.04 -16.45 1.11
CA ASP A 86 1.96 -16.65 2.57
C ASP A 86 1.74 -15.32 3.31
N TRP A 87 2.36 -14.25 2.81
CA TRP A 87 2.17 -12.92 3.36
C TRP A 87 0.73 -12.41 3.18
N LEU A 88 0.14 -12.58 2.00
CA LEU A 88 -1.26 -12.23 1.75
C LEU A 88 -2.21 -13.00 2.68
N VAL A 89 -1.97 -14.31 2.87
CA VAL A 89 -2.77 -15.14 3.80
C VAL A 89 -2.63 -14.64 5.24
N ALA A 90 -1.39 -14.39 5.69
CA ALA A 90 -1.11 -13.95 7.05
C ALA A 90 -1.77 -12.60 7.40
N HIS A 91 -1.95 -11.73 6.40
CA HIS A 91 -2.58 -10.41 6.58
C HIS A 91 -4.06 -10.37 6.15
N GLY A 92 -4.66 -11.51 5.82
CA GLY A 92 -6.08 -11.57 5.44
C GLY A 92 -6.42 -10.90 4.10
N VAL A 93 -5.42 -10.68 3.22
CA VAL A 93 -5.64 -10.03 1.92
C VAL A 93 -6.21 -11.03 0.92
N VAL A 94 -7.39 -10.71 0.39
CA VAL A 94 -8.05 -11.50 -0.66
C VAL A 94 -7.46 -11.15 -2.02
N GLY A 95 -7.18 -12.16 -2.86
CA GLY A 95 -6.64 -11.92 -4.19
C GLY A 95 -7.16 -12.89 -5.24
N ILE A 96 -6.97 -12.51 -6.50
CA ILE A 96 -7.28 -13.33 -7.68
C ILE A 96 -6.09 -13.31 -8.64
N GLN A 97 -5.75 -14.49 -9.17
CA GLN A 97 -4.74 -14.64 -10.21
C GLN A 97 -5.26 -15.45 -11.40
N GLY A 98 -4.50 -15.53 -12.47
CA GLY A 98 -4.88 -16.28 -13.68
C GLY A 98 -5.82 -15.52 -14.60
N ILE A 99 -6.02 -14.22 -14.40
CA ILE A 99 -6.88 -13.40 -15.25
C ILE A 99 -6.08 -12.61 -16.30
N ASP A 100 -6.75 -12.16 -17.33
CA ASP A 100 -6.17 -11.24 -18.34
C ASP A 100 -6.12 -9.81 -17.77
N THR A 101 -5.06 -9.52 -17.02
CA THR A 101 -4.84 -8.18 -16.45
C THR A 101 -4.67 -7.10 -17.52
N ARG A 102 -4.18 -7.45 -18.73
CA ARG A 102 -4.08 -6.51 -19.85
C ARG A 102 -5.47 -6.07 -20.34
N ALA A 103 -6.40 -7.01 -20.49
CA ALA A 103 -7.78 -6.69 -20.87
C ALA A 103 -8.46 -5.83 -19.79
N LEU A 104 -8.28 -6.16 -18.51
CA LEU A 104 -8.83 -5.39 -17.40
C LEU A 104 -8.28 -3.95 -17.39
N VAL A 105 -6.96 -3.79 -17.51
CA VAL A 105 -6.32 -2.46 -17.50
C VAL A 105 -6.76 -1.62 -18.71
N ARG A 106 -6.92 -2.23 -19.90
CA ARG A 106 -7.47 -1.50 -21.06
C ARG A 106 -8.88 -1.01 -20.79
N HIS A 107 -9.72 -1.84 -20.20
CA HIS A 107 -11.08 -1.46 -19.82
C HIS A 107 -11.06 -0.27 -18.83
N LEU A 108 -10.28 -0.35 -17.77
CA LEU A 108 -10.14 0.74 -16.78
C LEU A 108 -9.62 2.05 -17.41
N ARG A 109 -8.74 1.98 -18.40
CA ARG A 109 -8.24 3.17 -19.10
C ARG A 109 -9.30 3.84 -19.99
N GLU A 110 -10.23 3.06 -20.51
CA GLU A 110 -11.31 3.56 -21.40
C GLU A 110 -12.50 4.08 -20.59
N THR A 111 -12.82 3.44 -19.45
CA THR A 111 -14.03 3.72 -18.67
C THR A 111 -13.78 4.47 -17.36
N GLY A 112 -12.54 4.55 -16.90
CA GLY A 112 -12.17 5.07 -15.59
C GLY A 112 -12.13 3.99 -14.51
N ALA A 113 -11.67 4.35 -13.30
CA ALA A 113 -11.73 3.50 -12.13
C ALA A 113 -13.19 3.20 -11.78
N MET A 114 -13.45 1.99 -11.27
CA MET A 114 -14.80 1.54 -10.94
C MET A 114 -14.78 0.56 -9.77
N ASN A 115 -15.89 0.47 -9.04
CA ASN A 115 -16.03 -0.54 -8.01
C ASN A 115 -15.98 -1.95 -8.62
N GLY A 116 -15.32 -2.86 -7.91
CA GLY A 116 -15.24 -4.28 -8.22
C GLY A 116 -15.29 -5.13 -6.96
N VAL A 117 -15.43 -6.43 -7.16
CA VAL A 117 -15.42 -7.43 -6.10
C VAL A 117 -14.50 -8.58 -6.49
N ILE A 118 -13.69 -9.04 -5.54
CA ILE A 118 -12.97 -10.33 -5.62
C ILE A 118 -13.70 -11.27 -4.66
N SER A 119 -14.02 -12.47 -5.12
CA SER A 119 -14.72 -13.44 -4.30
C SER A 119 -14.24 -14.87 -4.57
N SER A 120 -14.06 -15.63 -3.49
CA SER A 120 -13.79 -17.06 -3.50
C SER A 120 -14.81 -17.87 -2.67
N ASP A 121 -15.94 -17.25 -2.28
CA ASP A 121 -16.95 -17.84 -1.38
C ASP A 121 -18.11 -18.56 -2.10
N GLY A 122 -17.99 -18.74 -3.42
CA GLY A 122 -18.96 -19.50 -4.21
C GLY A 122 -20.22 -18.75 -4.64
N ARG A 123 -20.31 -17.43 -4.38
CA ARG A 123 -21.41 -16.59 -4.86
C ARG A 123 -21.44 -16.53 -6.38
N SER A 124 -22.65 -16.47 -6.94
CA SER A 124 -22.84 -16.32 -8.38
C SER A 124 -22.43 -14.93 -8.88
N PRO A 125 -22.06 -14.77 -10.15
CA PRO A 125 -21.77 -13.46 -10.74
C PRO A 125 -22.89 -12.43 -10.58
N ALA A 126 -24.16 -12.87 -10.59
CA ALA A 126 -25.31 -11.99 -10.41
C ALA A 126 -25.36 -11.41 -8.98
N GLU A 127 -25.16 -12.26 -7.96
CA GLU A 127 -25.10 -11.81 -6.56
C GLU A 127 -23.91 -10.86 -6.34
N LEU A 128 -22.75 -11.16 -6.92
CA LEU A 128 -21.57 -10.30 -6.82
C LEU A 128 -21.80 -8.94 -7.50
N LEU A 129 -22.50 -8.89 -8.62
CA LEU A 129 -22.84 -7.65 -9.31
C LEU A 129 -23.73 -6.74 -8.45
N GLU A 130 -24.70 -7.32 -7.73
CA GLU A 130 -25.54 -6.55 -6.81
C GLU A 130 -24.72 -5.98 -5.63
N VAL A 131 -23.73 -6.74 -5.12
CA VAL A 131 -22.81 -6.26 -4.10
C VAL A 131 -22.02 -5.05 -4.61
N VAL A 132 -21.47 -5.12 -5.82
CA VAL A 132 -20.71 -4.00 -6.43
C VAL A 132 -21.60 -2.78 -6.65
N ARG A 133 -22.85 -2.98 -7.13
CA ARG A 133 -23.79 -1.87 -7.38
C ARG A 133 -24.25 -1.16 -6.11
N SER A 134 -24.32 -1.89 -4.99
CA SER A 134 -24.67 -1.33 -3.69
C SER A 134 -23.50 -0.72 -2.93
N ALA A 135 -22.26 -0.96 -3.39
CA ALA A 135 -21.07 -0.43 -2.75
C ALA A 135 -20.96 1.10 -2.95
N PRO A 136 -20.55 1.85 -1.92
CA PRO A 136 -20.34 3.29 -2.05
C PRO A 136 -19.26 3.60 -3.07
N SER A 137 -19.41 4.73 -3.77
CA SER A 137 -18.32 5.28 -4.58
C SER A 137 -17.19 5.79 -3.66
N MET A 138 -15.95 5.74 -4.15
CA MET A 138 -14.83 6.41 -3.49
C MET A 138 -14.97 7.94 -3.51
N GLU A 139 -15.74 8.48 -4.48
CA GLU A 139 -15.96 9.91 -4.60
C GLU A 139 -16.72 10.45 -3.38
N GLY A 140 -16.15 11.45 -2.74
CA GLY A 140 -16.70 12.08 -1.54
C GLY A 140 -16.37 11.37 -0.22
N LEU A 141 -15.64 10.24 -0.24
CA LEU A 141 -15.17 9.61 0.99
C LEU A 141 -13.92 10.34 1.52
N ASN A 142 -13.90 10.59 2.83
CA ASN A 142 -12.69 11.07 3.50
C ASN A 142 -11.84 9.89 3.97
N LEU A 143 -11.08 9.30 3.07
CA LEU A 143 -10.21 8.17 3.39
C LEU A 143 -8.93 8.60 4.13
N ALA A 144 -8.54 9.87 4.04
CA ALA A 144 -7.37 10.37 4.76
C ALA A 144 -7.52 10.22 6.29
N ASP A 145 -8.70 10.45 6.82
CA ASP A 145 -8.96 10.25 8.25
C ASP A 145 -8.84 8.79 8.68
N THR A 146 -9.11 7.83 7.79
CA THR A 146 -9.03 6.40 8.10
C THR A 146 -7.61 5.86 8.14
N VAL A 147 -6.67 6.54 7.48
CA VAL A 147 -5.25 6.13 7.39
C VAL A 147 -4.34 7.01 8.23
N SER A 148 -4.83 8.13 8.75
CA SER A 148 -4.09 9.01 9.66
C SER A 148 -3.88 8.35 11.02
N THR A 149 -2.73 8.62 11.63
CA THR A 149 -2.49 8.23 13.03
C THR A 149 -3.50 8.91 13.97
N SER A 150 -3.83 8.26 15.07
CA SER A 150 -4.69 8.84 16.11
C SER A 150 -3.91 9.63 17.18
N THR A 151 -2.59 9.45 17.25
CA THR A 151 -1.72 10.09 18.26
C THR A 151 -0.40 10.52 17.64
N SER A 152 0.16 11.62 18.16
CA SER A 152 1.49 12.06 17.73
C SER A 152 2.58 11.13 18.24
N TYR A 153 3.60 10.92 17.42
CA TYR A 153 4.76 10.10 17.78
C TYR A 153 6.04 10.62 17.11
N ALA A 154 7.19 10.33 17.73
CA ALA A 154 8.49 10.61 17.13
C ALA A 154 8.92 9.45 16.20
N TRP A 155 9.53 9.80 15.07
CA TRP A 155 10.13 8.82 14.15
C TRP A 155 11.64 8.95 14.15
N SER A 156 12.35 7.83 14.37
CA SER A 156 13.81 7.83 14.52
C SER A 156 14.52 6.79 13.63
N ALA A 157 13.75 5.96 12.91
CA ALA A 157 14.33 4.94 12.04
C ALA A 157 14.90 5.58 10.76
N PRO A 158 16.18 5.36 10.43
CA PRO A 158 16.74 5.72 9.12
C PRO A 158 16.36 4.67 8.07
N CYS A 159 16.61 4.98 6.79
CA CYS A 159 16.46 3.98 5.73
C CYS A 159 17.29 2.72 6.03
N ALA A 160 16.65 1.55 5.91
CA ALA A 160 17.30 0.26 6.14
C ALA A 160 18.42 -0.03 5.10
N VAL A 161 18.21 0.45 3.87
CA VAL A 161 19.18 0.34 2.77
C VAL A 161 19.40 1.73 2.19
N ASP A 162 20.59 2.27 2.39
CA ASP A 162 20.96 3.57 1.84
C ASP A 162 21.80 3.40 0.57
N PHE A 163 21.17 3.66 -0.57
CA PHE A 163 21.84 3.68 -1.87
C PHE A 163 22.39 5.07 -2.24
N ASP A 164 22.06 6.10 -1.48
CA ASP A 164 22.53 7.46 -1.75
C ASP A 164 23.82 7.77 -0.96
N ARG A 165 24.96 7.64 -1.64
CA ARG A 165 26.27 7.95 -1.05
C ARG A 165 26.39 9.40 -0.52
N ARG A 166 25.51 10.32 -0.96
CA ARG A 166 25.49 11.70 -0.46
C ARG A 166 25.00 11.79 0.97
N LEU A 167 24.19 10.82 1.44
CA LEU A 167 23.75 10.74 2.84
C LEU A 167 24.90 10.39 3.80
N GLN A 168 26.03 9.90 3.29
CA GLN A 168 27.21 9.59 4.11
C GLN A 168 28.09 10.82 4.40
N SER A 169 27.87 11.94 3.73
CA SER A 169 28.66 13.17 3.85
C SER A 169 28.05 14.17 4.83
N GLY A 170 27.98 13.78 6.11
CA GLY A 170 27.79 14.72 7.21
C GLY A 170 26.33 15.03 7.55
N ARG A 171 25.84 14.48 8.66
CA ARG A 171 24.61 14.96 9.31
C ARG A 171 24.84 16.43 9.74
N PRO A 172 23.82 17.28 9.67
CA PRO A 172 23.91 18.64 10.18
C PRO A 172 24.29 18.59 11.68
N GLN A 173 25.06 19.58 12.15
CA GLN A 173 25.46 19.68 13.57
C GLN A 173 24.25 19.85 14.50
N SER A 174 23.16 20.41 13.97
CA SER A 174 21.88 20.51 14.65
C SER A 174 20.80 19.93 13.72
N PRO A 175 19.98 18.97 14.16
CA PRO A 175 18.91 18.41 13.32
C PRO A 175 17.81 19.45 13.07
N TYR A 176 17.28 19.45 11.85
CA TYR A 176 16.07 20.21 11.55
C TYR A 176 14.87 19.53 12.21
N ARG A 177 14.05 20.31 12.92
CA ARG A 177 12.79 19.81 13.49
C ARG A 177 11.70 19.82 12.44
N VAL A 178 11.21 18.65 12.07
CA VAL A 178 10.20 18.47 11.05
C VAL A 178 8.93 17.91 11.66
N ILE A 179 7.81 18.58 11.42
CA ILE A 179 6.48 18.06 11.73
C ILE A 179 5.89 17.49 10.45
N ALA A 180 5.57 16.20 10.46
CA ALA A 180 4.89 15.52 9.39
C ALA A 180 3.42 15.31 9.77
N ILE A 181 2.50 15.99 9.08
CA ILE A 181 1.07 15.78 9.27
C ILE A 181 0.67 14.53 8.49
N ASP A 182 0.09 13.57 9.19
CA ASP A 182 -0.23 12.24 8.65
C ASP A 182 -1.58 12.21 7.92
N PHE A 183 -1.55 12.18 6.60
CA PHE A 183 -2.68 11.90 5.71
C PHE A 183 -2.53 10.53 5.02
N GLY A 184 -1.91 9.57 5.70
CA GLY A 184 -1.48 8.29 5.13
C GLY A 184 -0.03 8.37 4.65
N ILE A 185 0.87 8.79 5.53
CA ILE A 185 2.29 8.96 5.20
C ILE A 185 2.99 7.61 5.04
N LYS A 186 3.81 7.49 4.00
CA LYS A 186 4.66 6.33 3.78
C LYS A 186 5.84 6.32 4.74
N ARG A 187 6.17 5.14 5.27
CA ARG A 187 7.34 4.95 6.12
C ARG A 187 8.63 5.41 5.46
N ALA A 188 8.83 5.11 4.17
CA ALA A 188 10.00 5.52 3.43
C ALA A 188 10.23 7.05 3.40
N ILE A 189 9.17 7.86 3.46
CA ILE A 189 9.30 9.34 3.56
C ILE A 189 9.93 9.71 4.90
N LEU A 190 9.44 9.14 5.99
CA LEU A 190 9.93 9.39 7.34
C LEU A 190 11.39 8.92 7.51
N ASP A 191 11.68 7.71 7.03
CA ASP A 191 13.04 7.14 7.05
C ASP A 191 14.04 8.02 6.30
N ARG A 192 13.63 8.58 5.15
CA ARG A 192 14.44 9.50 4.37
C ARG A 192 14.71 10.80 5.12
N LEU A 193 13.72 11.40 5.75
CA LEU A 193 13.90 12.61 6.56
C LEU A 193 14.92 12.36 7.69
N VAL A 194 14.78 11.25 8.43
CA VAL A 194 15.72 10.87 9.48
C VAL A 194 17.13 10.61 8.91
N SER A 195 17.23 9.93 7.78
CA SER A 195 18.53 9.68 7.11
C SER A 195 19.23 10.98 6.70
N HIS A 196 18.47 12.03 6.39
CA HIS A 196 18.99 13.37 6.11
C HIS A 196 19.29 14.19 7.39
N GLY A 197 19.09 13.61 8.57
CA GLY A 197 19.41 14.25 9.86
C GLY A 197 18.29 15.12 10.40
N CYS A 198 17.05 14.90 9.99
CA CYS A 198 15.89 15.55 10.58
C CYS A 198 15.47 14.85 11.89
N ASP A 199 14.96 15.65 12.82
CA ASP A 199 14.21 15.21 14.00
C ASP A 199 12.71 15.28 13.65
N VAL A 200 12.10 14.11 13.49
CA VAL A 200 10.76 14.00 12.88
C VAL A 200 9.73 13.66 13.94
N THR A 201 8.68 14.49 14.01
CA THR A 201 7.45 14.18 14.76
C THR A 201 6.29 14.05 13.79
N VAL A 202 5.61 12.92 13.84
CA VAL A 202 4.39 12.67 13.06
C VAL A 202 3.18 13.07 13.90
N MET A 203 2.25 13.79 13.29
CA MET A 203 1.02 14.26 13.96
C MET A 203 -0.23 13.89 13.16
N PRO A 204 -1.37 13.66 13.84
CA PRO A 204 -2.64 13.40 13.18
C PRO A 204 -3.06 14.47 12.16
N ALA A 205 -3.83 14.07 11.15
CA ALA A 205 -4.45 15.00 10.18
C ALA A 205 -5.30 16.09 10.85
N SER A 206 -5.89 15.79 12.00
CA SER A 206 -6.74 16.70 12.78
C SER A 206 -5.98 17.65 13.69
N THR A 207 -4.64 17.67 13.67
CA THR A 207 -3.82 18.51 14.53
C THR A 207 -4.05 20.00 14.22
N ASP A 208 -4.30 20.80 15.25
CA ASP A 208 -4.47 22.25 15.11
C ASP A 208 -3.12 22.98 14.92
N LEU A 209 -3.21 24.16 14.34
CA LEU A 209 -2.03 24.99 14.04
C LEU A 209 -1.19 25.30 15.29
N GLN A 210 -1.82 25.55 16.43
CA GLN A 210 -1.09 25.92 17.65
C GLN A 210 -0.22 24.78 18.15
N SER A 211 -0.74 23.55 18.12
CA SER A 211 0.00 22.34 18.47
C SER A 211 1.24 22.13 17.58
N VAL A 212 1.12 22.44 16.29
CA VAL A 212 2.27 22.40 15.37
C VAL A 212 3.31 23.47 15.73
N LEU A 213 2.87 24.72 15.97
CA LEU A 213 3.76 25.83 16.30
C LEU A 213 4.48 25.66 17.64
N ASP A 214 3.83 25.02 18.62
CA ASP A 214 4.41 24.75 19.94
C ASP A 214 5.62 23.79 19.85
N CYS A 215 5.66 22.94 18.83
CA CYS A 215 6.82 22.09 18.52
C CYS A 215 7.98 22.86 17.88
N LYS A 216 7.79 24.12 17.50
CA LYS A 216 8.80 25.01 16.89
C LYS A 216 9.51 24.34 15.69
N PRO A 217 8.78 23.93 14.64
CA PRO A 217 9.40 23.38 13.43
C PRO A 217 10.30 24.41 12.74
N GLU A 218 11.25 23.92 11.93
CA GLU A 218 12.22 24.76 11.18
C GLU A 218 11.97 24.69 9.67
#